data_dcdff076b78a3759c2edd6aa4a91a324
#
_entry.id   dcdff076b78a3759c2edd6aa4a91a324
#
_cell.length_a   1.000
_cell.length_b   1.000
_cell.length_c   1.000
_cell.angle_alpha   90.00
_cell.angle_beta   90.00
_cell.angle_gamma   90.00
#
_symmetry.space_group_name_H-M   'P 1'
#
loop_
_entity.id
_entity.type
_entity.pdbx_description
1 polymer ?
#
loop_
_entity_poly.entity_id
_entity_poly.type
_entity_poly.pdbx_seq_one_letter_code
_entity_poly.pdbx_strand_id
1 'polypeptide(L)'
;MLIPSLALITILFLLLVWATIRERVMAKEIKLAKQFYAAIWNNAHEFIFLIDKTSHVTKTNYYTVCKMPPREDRKCFGEILQCRYAREADNCNKHEKCRDCIIRSKISETFKSRGSFSNFETTMDIQISSHLAGLYSMMVSGRYLSLNGHDYVILTVHDISEERALESSLKHSNEKFLCFFENATVGCAICDKEGTLIEVNDAYVEYMGLSSKADAVNQLNIYTNPCINPEFKEMMRTDIPVSGEVKYDYEIINRTYVKSHHKDVHYFRFIVNYLRDAAGNVENILIVWVENTLIHKTLRQNKNFHEMIGASSSASKIGFSSINLLKNEQLVTPEYLRNLGISEEIDLRTIFSHMKYADEDASRQQQVFMDYVEKAKHERVEALERNIYLIVNGEPRWIKQYLIQQTFDPDNGNIVLLGVNVDINEQKKTEEALREAKEKAESSDKLKSAF
;
A
#
# COMPACT_ATOMS: atom_id res chain seq x y z
N MET A 1 83.22 67.58 29.83
CA MET A 1 82.43 67.46 28.55
C MET A 1 82.17 66.00 28.07
N LEU A 2 82.24 64.96 28.92
CA LEU A 2 82.08 63.56 28.53
C LEU A 2 80.73 62.93 28.97
N ILE A 3 79.94 63.54 29.86
CA ILE A 3 78.68 62.97 30.40
C ILE A 3 77.49 63.09 29.43
N PRO A 4 77.34 64.14 28.57
CA PRO A 4 76.13 64.18 27.67
C PRO A 4 76.26 63.25 26.52
N SER A 5 77.46 62.79 26.08
CA SER A 5 77.68 61.88 24.98
C SER A 5 77.32 60.44 25.36
N LEU A 6 77.51 60.00 26.58
CA LEU A 6 77.17 58.68 27.10
C LEU A 6 75.68 58.48 27.18
N ALA A 7 74.95 59.52 27.66
CA ALA A 7 73.49 59.51 27.72
C ALA A 7 72.80 59.41 26.33
N LEU A 8 73.39 60.07 25.32
CA LEU A 8 72.90 60.06 23.98
C LEU A 8 73.10 58.64 23.35
N ILE A 9 74.26 58.00 23.61
CA ILE A 9 74.58 56.66 23.15
C ILE A 9 73.64 55.62 23.79
N THR A 10 73.35 55.77 25.09
CA THR A 10 72.41 54.86 25.79
C THR A 10 70.99 55.01 25.26
N ILE A 11 70.54 56.24 25.00
CA ILE A 11 69.20 56.47 24.38
C ILE A 11 69.12 55.90 22.99
N LEU A 12 70.13 56.12 22.17
CA LEU A 12 70.15 55.52 20.84
C LEU A 12 70.21 53.99 20.86
N PHE A 13 70.92 53.38 21.78
CA PHE A 13 70.90 51.92 21.98
C PHE A 13 69.54 51.41 22.44
N LEU A 14 68.89 52.07 23.38
CA LEU A 14 67.57 51.72 23.82
C LEU A 14 66.52 51.85 22.71
N LEU A 15 66.58 52.89 21.88
CA LEU A 15 65.75 53.05 20.69
C LEU A 15 66.00 51.96 19.67
N LEU A 16 67.27 51.54 19.43
CA LEU A 16 67.58 50.49 18.54
C LEU A 16 67.11 49.11 19.01
N VAL A 17 67.23 48.83 20.32
CA VAL A 17 66.69 47.65 20.97
C VAL A 17 65.18 47.65 20.90
N TRP A 18 64.52 48.76 21.17
CA TRP A 18 63.08 48.93 21.07
C TRP A 18 62.59 48.72 19.65
N ALA A 19 63.26 49.29 18.63
CA ALA A 19 62.95 49.10 17.23
C ALA A 19 63.04 47.61 16.78
N THR A 20 64.14 46.92 17.18
CA THR A 20 64.31 45.48 16.88
C THR A 20 63.30 44.59 17.58
N ILE A 21 62.92 44.89 18.80
CA ILE A 21 61.86 44.18 19.52
C ILE A 21 60.51 44.41 18.81
N ARG A 22 60.18 45.66 18.47
CA ARG A 22 58.98 46.05 17.75
C ARG A 22 58.86 45.33 16.38
N GLU A 23 59.93 45.30 15.61
CA GLU A 23 59.98 44.57 14.33
C GLU A 23 59.70 43.05 14.51
N ARG A 24 60.31 42.44 15.54
CA ARG A 24 60.09 41.01 15.84
C ARG A 24 58.64 40.74 16.27
N VAL A 25 58.02 41.58 17.08
CA VAL A 25 56.64 41.47 17.49
C VAL A 25 55.74 41.60 16.27
N MET A 26 55.90 42.65 15.47
CA MET A 26 55.14 42.86 14.24
C MET A 26 55.28 41.66 13.25
N ALA A 27 56.52 41.17 13.06
CA ALA A 27 56.76 40.00 12.19
C ALA A 27 56.05 38.75 12.72
N LYS A 28 56.00 38.54 14.04
CA LYS A 28 55.27 37.43 14.66
C LYS A 28 53.73 37.55 14.49
N GLU A 29 53.21 38.76 14.69
CA GLU A 29 51.77 39.04 14.48
C GLU A 29 51.36 38.82 13.01
N ILE A 30 52.15 39.32 12.07
CA ILE A 30 51.95 39.12 10.62
C ILE A 30 52.00 37.63 10.26
N LYS A 31 52.94 36.88 10.83
CA LYS A 31 53.04 35.43 10.62
C LYS A 31 51.81 34.70 11.16
N LEU A 32 51.38 35.05 12.35
CA LEU A 32 50.19 34.46 12.97
C LEU A 32 48.93 34.79 12.16
N ALA A 33 48.74 36.06 11.76
CA ALA A 33 47.61 36.45 10.90
C ALA A 33 47.58 35.71 9.57
N LYS A 34 48.80 35.52 8.94
CA LYS A 34 48.89 34.69 7.70
C LYS A 34 48.51 33.22 7.92
N GLN A 35 48.92 32.65 9.05
CA GLN A 35 48.54 31.28 9.42
C GLN A 35 47.03 31.14 9.65
N PHE A 36 46.44 32.09 10.41
CA PHE A 36 44.96 32.12 10.61
C PHE A 36 44.25 32.27 9.28
N TYR A 37 44.66 33.21 8.46
CA TYR A 37 44.08 33.38 7.13
C TYR A 37 44.15 32.10 6.28
N ALA A 38 45.32 31.46 6.23
CA ALA A 38 45.49 30.21 5.49
C ALA A 38 44.64 29.07 6.04
N ALA A 39 44.51 28.99 7.37
CA ALA A 39 43.66 27.98 8.01
C ALA A 39 42.18 28.17 7.66
N ILE A 40 41.65 29.39 7.76
CA ILE A 40 40.24 29.69 7.39
C ILE A 40 40.01 29.44 5.91
N TRP A 41 40.93 29.95 5.07
CA TRP A 41 40.82 29.87 3.61
C TRP A 41 40.82 28.42 3.08
N ASN A 42 41.68 27.58 3.66
CA ASN A 42 41.87 26.21 3.17
C ASN A 42 40.89 25.20 3.78
N ASN A 43 40.27 25.53 4.92
CA ASN A 43 39.29 24.67 5.61
C ASN A 43 37.83 25.14 5.45
N ALA A 44 37.61 26.23 4.70
CA ALA A 44 36.25 26.63 4.37
C ALA A 44 35.54 25.56 3.54
N HIS A 45 34.33 25.15 3.91
CA HIS A 45 33.53 24.22 3.11
C HIS A 45 32.89 24.89 1.90
N GLU A 46 32.89 26.21 1.87
CA GLU A 46 32.41 27.02 0.75
C GLU A 46 33.52 27.39 -0.21
N PHE A 47 33.17 27.51 -1.48
CA PHE A 47 34.09 28.11 -2.46
C PHE A 47 34.08 29.63 -2.33
N ILE A 48 35.23 30.20 -2.17
CA ILE A 48 35.41 31.65 -2.01
C ILE A 48 36.14 32.19 -3.26
N PHE A 49 35.58 33.24 -3.84
CA PHE A 49 36.15 33.92 -5.00
C PHE A 49 36.29 35.42 -4.71
N LEU A 50 37.45 35.98 -4.92
CA LEU A 50 37.67 37.40 -4.88
C LEU A 50 37.73 37.90 -6.35
N ILE A 51 36.71 38.70 -6.73
CA ILE A 51 36.46 39.12 -8.12
C ILE A 51 36.77 40.62 -8.25
N ASP A 52 37.52 41.00 -9.24
CA ASP A 52 37.81 42.41 -9.55
C ASP A 52 36.74 43.07 -10.43
N LYS A 53 36.87 44.40 -10.65
CA LYS A 53 35.93 45.16 -11.49
C LYS A 53 35.84 44.69 -12.95
N THR A 54 36.84 43.95 -13.42
CA THR A 54 36.87 43.38 -14.77
C THR A 54 36.24 41.99 -14.83
N SER A 55 35.58 41.56 -13.72
CA SER A 55 34.96 40.26 -13.54
C SER A 55 35.96 39.08 -13.55
N HIS A 56 37.25 39.32 -13.31
CA HIS A 56 38.22 38.25 -13.17
C HIS A 56 38.41 37.89 -11.70
N VAL A 57 38.62 36.61 -11.47
CA VAL A 57 38.92 36.09 -10.14
C VAL A 57 40.40 36.33 -9.86
N THR A 58 40.68 37.12 -8.82
CA THR A 58 42.07 37.42 -8.39
C THR A 58 42.58 36.44 -7.36
N LYS A 59 41.65 35.80 -6.61
CA LYS A 59 42.00 34.79 -5.61
C LYS A 59 40.79 33.86 -5.37
N THR A 60 41.07 32.57 -5.16
CA THR A 60 40.05 31.57 -4.82
C THR A 60 40.65 30.41 -4.03
N ASN A 61 39.86 29.81 -3.13
CA ASN A 61 40.18 28.55 -2.47
C ASN A 61 39.69 27.33 -3.26
N TYR A 62 38.98 27.53 -4.36
CA TYR A 62 38.32 26.47 -5.17
C TYR A 62 39.31 25.32 -5.50
N TYR A 63 40.50 25.63 -5.96
CA TYR A 63 41.48 24.59 -6.32
C TYR A 63 41.97 23.78 -5.11
N THR A 64 42.06 24.41 -3.93
CA THR A 64 42.43 23.72 -2.68
C THR A 64 41.31 22.81 -2.21
N VAL A 65 40.09 23.30 -2.19
CA VAL A 65 38.89 22.53 -1.77
C VAL A 65 38.66 21.36 -2.73
N CYS A 66 38.78 21.58 -4.03
CA CYS A 66 38.62 20.52 -5.04
C CYS A 66 39.88 19.64 -5.24
N LYS A 67 40.95 19.85 -4.45
CA LYS A 67 42.24 19.13 -4.55
C LYS A 67 42.83 19.14 -5.96
N MET A 68 42.69 20.27 -6.66
CA MET A 68 43.21 20.47 -8.00
C MET A 68 44.49 21.36 -7.98
N PRO A 69 45.36 21.22 -8.96
CA PRO A 69 46.51 22.13 -9.07
C PRO A 69 46.00 23.56 -9.34
N PRO A 70 46.59 24.59 -8.65
CA PRO A 70 46.23 25.97 -8.90
C PRO A 70 46.59 26.37 -10.34
N ARG A 71 45.72 27.16 -10.96
CA ARG A 71 45.92 27.74 -12.27
C ARG A 71 46.23 29.22 -12.12
N GLU A 72 47.31 29.69 -12.74
CA GLU A 72 47.80 31.07 -12.59
C GLU A 72 47.09 32.08 -13.53
N ASP A 73 46.33 31.59 -14.52
CA ASP A 73 45.66 32.46 -15.48
C ASP A 73 44.48 33.24 -14.83
N ARG A 74 44.39 34.53 -15.14
CA ARG A 74 43.23 35.36 -14.81
C ARG A 74 42.00 34.88 -15.53
N LYS A 75 41.09 34.20 -14.82
CA LYS A 75 39.88 33.60 -15.37
C LYS A 75 38.66 34.21 -14.74
N CYS A 76 37.56 34.25 -15.50
CA CYS A 76 36.26 34.58 -14.96
C CYS A 76 35.72 33.45 -14.10
N PHE A 77 34.78 33.75 -13.21
CA PHE A 77 34.12 32.80 -12.31
C PHE A 77 33.60 31.54 -13.02
N GLY A 78 32.85 31.70 -14.16
CA GLY A 78 32.34 30.56 -14.90
C GLY A 78 33.38 29.69 -15.59
N GLU A 79 34.59 30.23 -15.88
CA GLU A 79 35.71 29.46 -16.43
C GLU A 79 36.38 28.61 -15.34
N ILE A 80 36.47 29.14 -14.13
CA ILE A 80 37.02 28.37 -12.98
C ILE A 80 36.13 27.20 -12.64
N LEU A 81 34.80 27.42 -12.57
CA LEU A 81 33.82 26.38 -12.33
C LEU A 81 33.55 25.49 -13.56
N GLN A 82 34.19 25.79 -14.69
CA GLN A 82 33.92 25.11 -15.95
C GLN A 82 32.42 25.02 -16.27
N CYS A 83 31.73 26.17 -16.16
CA CYS A 83 30.35 26.32 -16.56
C CYS A 83 30.16 25.87 -18.02
N ARG A 84 29.06 25.15 -18.32
CA ARG A 84 28.75 24.63 -19.65
C ARG A 84 28.95 25.67 -20.75
N TYR A 85 28.37 26.86 -20.57
CA TYR A 85 28.48 27.93 -21.55
C TYR A 85 29.88 28.53 -21.70
N ALA A 86 30.68 28.50 -20.63
CA ALA A 86 32.07 28.88 -20.70
C ALA A 86 32.92 27.85 -21.43
N ARG A 87 32.60 26.56 -21.33
CA ARG A 87 33.26 25.47 -22.06
C ARG A 87 32.90 25.48 -23.55
N GLU A 88 31.63 25.72 -23.88
CA GLU A 88 31.15 25.73 -25.27
C GLU A 88 31.71 26.91 -26.06
N ALA A 89 32.02 28.03 -25.43
CA ALA A 89 32.53 29.24 -26.08
C ALA A 89 33.99 29.58 -25.79
N ASP A 90 34.73 28.68 -25.11
CA ASP A 90 36.10 28.84 -24.62
C ASP A 90 36.31 30.10 -23.74
N ASN A 91 35.28 30.76 -23.31
CA ASN A 91 35.37 31.93 -22.44
C ASN A 91 34.00 32.23 -21.80
N CYS A 92 34.03 32.66 -20.54
CA CYS A 92 32.83 32.98 -19.72
C CYS A 92 32.04 34.21 -20.19
N ASN A 93 32.34 34.87 -21.26
CA ASN A 93 31.61 36.06 -21.73
C ASN A 93 31.20 36.01 -23.19
N LYS A 94 31.59 34.98 -23.90
CA LYS A 94 31.40 34.90 -25.35
C LYS A 94 30.10 34.21 -25.73
N HIS A 95 29.58 33.33 -24.91
CA HIS A 95 28.34 32.62 -25.20
C HIS A 95 27.12 33.54 -25.06
N GLU A 96 26.13 33.40 -25.92
CA GLU A 96 24.88 34.19 -25.92
C GLU A 96 24.18 34.15 -24.56
N LYS A 97 24.06 32.98 -23.94
CA LYS A 97 23.47 32.78 -22.61
C LYS A 97 24.21 33.46 -21.45
N CYS A 98 25.47 33.86 -21.65
CA CYS A 98 26.20 34.63 -20.65
C CYS A 98 25.68 36.07 -20.49
N ARG A 99 24.94 36.61 -21.43
CA ARG A 99 24.29 37.94 -21.31
C ARG A 99 23.26 37.93 -20.19
N ASP A 100 22.52 36.82 -20.04
CA ASP A 100 21.46 36.66 -19.07
C ASP A 100 21.94 35.89 -17.81
N CYS A 101 23.25 35.76 -17.61
CA CYS A 101 23.82 35.08 -16.47
C CYS A 101 23.51 35.83 -15.17
N ILE A 102 22.69 35.23 -14.35
CA ILE A 102 22.17 35.84 -13.12
C ILE A 102 23.27 36.13 -12.09
N ILE A 103 24.27 35.25 -11.98
CA ILE A 103 25.44 35.46 -11.09
C ILE A 103 26.24 36.65 -11.55
N ARG A 104 26.48 36.81 -12.84
CA ARG A 104 27.16 37.98 -13.40
C ARG A 104 26.37 39.27 -13.14
N SER A 105 25.05 39.25 -13.33
CA SER A 105 24.17 40.36 -13.02
C SER A 105 24.28 40.76 -11.55
N LYS A 106 24.24 39.79 -10.64
CA LYS A 106 24.39 40.00 -9.18
C LYS A 106 25.78 40.58 -8.81
N ILE A 107 26.86 40.09 -9.40
CA ILE A 107 28.22 40.65 -9.22
C ILE A 107 28.27 42.10 -9.69
N SER A 108 27.75 42.40 -10.89
CA SER A 108 27.72 43.75 -11.44
C SER A 108 26.87 44.71 -10.56
N GLU A 109 25.70 44.26 -10.10
CA GLU A 109 24.86 45.04 -9.19
C GLU A 109 25.56 45.33 -7.87
N THR A 110 26.28 44.34 -7.31
CA THR A 110 27.07 44.50 -6.09
C THR A 110 28.20 45.53 -6.22
N PHE A 111 28.88 45.59 -7.37
CA PHE A 111 29.85 46.64 -7.64
C PHE A 111 29.20 48.04 -7.74
N LYS A 112 28.01 48.13 -8.39
CA LYS A 112 27.31 49.42 -8.59
C LYS A 112 26.77 49.94 -7.28
N SER A 113 26.12 49.09 -6.49
CA SER A 113 25.48 49.46 -5.22
C SER A 113 26.47 49.58 -4.04
N ARG A 114 27.68 49.04 -4.19
CA ARG A 114 28.63 48.83 -3.07
C ARG A 114 27.99 48.04 -1.90
N GLY A 115 27.04 47.19 -2.21
CA GLY A 115 26.20 46.46 -1.22
C GLY A 115 26.61 44.96 -1.09
N SER A 116 25.61 44.18 -0.77
CA SER A 116 25.72 42.73 -0.67
C SER A 116 24.42 42.05 -1.04
N PHE A 117 24.53 40.79 -1.42
CA PHE A 117 23.39 39.85 -1.50
C PHE A 117 23.76 38.56 -0.77
N SER A 118 22.78 37.86 -0.27
CA SER A 118 22.99 36.62 0.49
C SER A 118 21.95 35.58 0.10
N ASN A 119 22.34 34.29 0.23
CA ASN A 119 21.49 33.12 0.08
C ASN A 119 20.71 33.07 -1.25
N PHE A 120 21.37 33.51 -2.32
CA PHE A 120 20.78 33.42 -3.65
C PHE A 120 20.96 32.01 -4.22
N GLU A 121 19.85 31.28 -4.39
CA GLU A 121 19.89 29.93 -4.97
C GLU A 121 19.84 29.98 -6.49
N THR A 122 20.68 29.15 -7.11
CA THR A 122 20.73 28.98 -8.56
C THR A 122 21.23 27.60 -8.93
N THR A 123 20.89 27.16 -10.14
CA THR A 123 21.45 25.92 -10.70
C THR A 123 22.46 26.25 -11.79
N MET A 124 23.57 25.52 -11.81
CA MET A 124 24.60 25.65 -12.80
C MET A 124 25.04 24.28 -13.33
N ASP A 125 25.11 24.16 -14.66
CA ASP A 125 25.78 23.01 -15.28
C ASP A 125 27.28 23.29 -15.28
N ILE A 126 28.02 22.62 -14.41
CA ILE A 126 29.45 22.78 -14.20
C ILE A 126 30.16 21.45 -14.24
N GLN A 127 31.50 21.52 -14.43
CA GLN A 127 32.36 20.35 -14.38
C GLN A 127 33.45 20.55 -13.34
N ILE A 128 33.30 19.88 -12.20
CA ILE A 128 34.24 19.98 -11.08
C ILE A 128 35.52 19.15 -11.38
N SER A 129 35.41 18.04 -12.11
CA SER A 129 36.53 17.20 -12.53
C SER A 129 36.23 16.57 -13.90
N SER A 130 37.21 15.87 -14.49
CA SER A 130 37.03 15.17 -15.78
C SER A 130 35.85 14.15 -15.77
N HIS A 131 35.41 13.70 -14.60
CA HIS A 131 34.37 12.67 -14.43
C HIS A 131 33.12 13.18 -13.73
N LEU A 132 33.12 14.41 -13.17
CA LEU A 132 32.03 15.01 -12.40
C LEU A 132 31.52 16.26 -13.12
N ALA A 133 30.78 16.06 -14.20
CA ALA A 133 30.02 17.09 -14.88
C ALA A 133 28.55 16.90 -14.59
N GLY A 134 27.79 17.97 -14.30
CA GLY A 134 26.39 17.91 -14.05
C GLY A 134 25.74 19.23 -13.62
N LEU A 135 24.45 19.15 -13.37
CA LEU A 135 23.66 20.27 -12.85
C LEU A 135 23.79 20.29 -11.33
N TYR A 136 24.40 21.34 -10.81
CA TYR A 136 24.60 21.56 -9.38
C TYR A 136 23.67 22.66 -8.87
N SER A 137 23.05 22.45 -7.72
CA SER A 137 22.31 23.47 -7.00
C SER A 137 23.27 24.21 -6.08
N MET A 138 23.34 25.52 -6.25
CA MET A 138 24.30 26.36 -5.53
C MET A 138 23.62 27.48 -4.78
N MET A 139 24.07 27.72 -3.57
CA MET A 139 23.74 28.91 -2.79
C MET A 139 24.88 29.90 -2.89
N VAL A 140 24.59 31.10 -3.40
CA VAL A 140 25.59 32.11 -3.71
C VAL A 140 25.33 33.36 -2.89
N SER A 141 26.38 33.89 -2.25
CA SER A 141 26.36 35.17 -1.56
C SER A 141 27.52 36.05 -2.04
N GLY A 142 27.32 37.34 -2.09
CA GLY A 142 28.34 38.28 -2.56
C GLY A 142 28.32 39.56 -1.73
N ARG A 143 29.52 40.09 -1.46
CA ARG A 143 29.69 41.36 -0.75
C ARG A 143 30.77 42.18 -1.39
N TYR A 144 30.53 43.48 -1.55
CA TYR A 144 31.52 44.47 -1.98
C TYR A 144 32.60 44.67 -0.88
N LEU A 145 33.84 44.78 -1.32
CA LEU A 145 35.01 44.99 -0.49
C LEU A 145 36.01 45.92 -1.21
N SER A 146 36.51 46.94 -0.50
CA SER A 146 37.60 47.78 -0.99
C SER A 146 38.88 47.51 -0.19
N LEU A 147 39.95 47.13 -0.84
CA LEU A 147 41.24 46.82 -0.23
C LEU A 147 42.35 47.59 -0.96
N ASN A 148 43.14 48.39 -0.23
CA ASN A 148 44.26 49.15 -0.75
C ASN A 148 43.92 50.01 -2.02
N GLY A 149 42.71 50.60 -2.01
CA GLY A 149 42.22 51.42 -3.14
C GLY A 149 41.72 50.64 -4.34
N HIS A 150 41.70 49.32 -4.28
CA HIS A 150 41.12 48.47 -5.31
C HIS A 150 39.78 47.87 -4.81
N ASP A 151 38.81 47.86 -5.71
CA ASP A 151 37.45 47.36 -5.43
C ASP A 151 37.34 45.90 -5.86
N TYR A 152 36.70 45.10 -5.02
CA TYR A 152 36.43 43.69 -5.21
C TYR A 152 35.02 43.32 -4.81
N VAL A 153 34.55 42.19 -5.31
CA VAL A 153 33.40 41.45 -4.76
C VAL A 153 33.95 40.13 -4.23
N ILE A 154 33.72 39.86 -2.94
CA ILE A 154 33.92 38.52 -2.39
C ILE A 154 32.65 37.75 -2.64
N LEU A 155 32.74 36.62 -3.35
CA LEU A 155 31.63 35.71 -3.65
C LEU A 155 31.89 34.42 -2.91
N THR A 156 30.89 33.96 -2.17
CA THR A 156 30.90 32.63 -1.58
C THR A 156 29.86 31.76 -2.29
N VAL A 157 30.22 30.51 -2.55
CA VAL A 157 29.38 29.54 -3.23
C VAL A 157 29.38 28.24 -2.45
N HIS A 158 28.22 27.83 -2.04
CA HIS A 158 27.99 26.60 -1.33
C HIS A 158 27.20 25.62 -2.24
N ASP A 159 27.73 24.42 -2.39
CA ASP A 159 27.04 23.35 -3.11
C ASP A 159 25.97 22.74 -2.19
N ILE A 160 24.71 22.92 -2.56
CA ILE A 160 23.53 22.42 -1.84
C ILE A 160 22.82 21.29 -2.61
N SER A 161 23.52 20.63 -3.52
CA SER A 161 22.93 19.60 -4.38
C SER A 161 22.48 18.38 -3.60
N GLU A 162 23.25 17.97 -2.60
CA GLU A 162 22.92 16.81 -1.75
C GLU A 162 21.71 17.12 -0.85
N GLU A 163 21.68 18.29 -0.22
CA GLU A 163 20.58 18.74 0.60
C GLU A 163 19.26 18.82 -0.21
N ARG A 164 19.34 19.37 -1.43
CA ARG A 164 18.18 19.46 -2.33
C ARG A 164 17.73 18.10 -2.83
N ALA A 165 18.65 17.19 -3.11
CA ALA A 165 18.33 15.82 -3.50
C ALA A 165 17.63 15.06 -2.36
N LEU A 166 18.12 15.20 -1.13
CA LEU A 166 17.51 14.62 0.06
C LEU A 166 16.11 15.20 0.33
N GLU A 167 15.98 16.53 0.28
CA GLU A 167 14.68 17.20 0.45
C GLU A 167 13.65 16.75 -0.60
N SER A 168 14.08 16.69 -1.87
CA SER A 168 13.25 16.22 -2.98
C SER A 168 12.85 14.74 -2.80
N SER A 169 13.79 13.90 -2.38
CA SER A 169 13.54 12.48 -2.12
C SER A 169 12.57 12.28 -0.97
N LEU A 170 12.74 13.03 0.13
CA LEU A 170 11.82 12.99 1.27
C LEU A 170 10.42 13.45 0.88
N LYS A 171 10.33 14.57 0.15
CA LYS A 171 9.05 15.09 -0.35
C LYS A 171 8.35 14.06 -1.24
N HIS A 172 9.08 13.47 -2.19
CA HIS A 172 8.53 12.46 -3.08
C HIS A 172 8.09 11.18 -2.34
N SER A 173 8.85 10.76 -1.34
CA SER A 173 8.48 9.63 -0.47
C SER A 173 7.20 9.91 0.31
N ASN A 174 7.08 11.12 0.85
CA ASN A 174 5.89 11.56 1.57
C ASN A 174 4.65 11.65 0.66
N GLU A 175 4.81 12.23 -0.54
CA GLU A 175 3.74 12.29 -1.55
C GLU A 175 3.27 10.89 -1.97
N LYS A 176 4.19 9.95 -2.15
CA LYS A 176 3.85 8.54 -2.42
C LYS A 176 3.08 7.91 -1.26
N PHE A 177 3.58 8.10 -0.04
CA PHE A 177 2.89 7.57 1.15
C PHE A 177 1.46 8.09 1.23
N LEU A 178 1.26 9.41 1.12
CA LEU A 178 -0.07 10.02 1.14
C LEU A 178 -0.95 9.48 0.01
N CYS A 179 -0.40 9.34 -1.19
CA CYS A 179 -1.15 8.79 -2.32
C CYS A 179 -1.62 7.35 -2.04
N PHE A 180 -0.75 6.47 -1.53
CA PHE A 180 -1.14 5.10 -1.18
C PHE A 180 -2.11 5.04 -0.01
N PHE A 181 -1.88 5.85 1.02
CA PHE A 181 -2.72 5.89 2.20
C PHE A 181 -4.15 6.37 1.87
N GLU A 182 -4.28 7.49 1.15
CA GLU A 182 -5.58 8.08 0.81
C GLU A 182 -6.36 7.27 -0.23
N ASN A 183 -5.68 6.69 -1.21
CA ASN A 183 -6.35 5.92 -2.26
C ASN A 183 -6.49 4.42 -1.93
N ALA A 184 -6.12 3.98 -0.74
CA ALA A 184 -6.34 2.61 -0.32
C ALA A 184 -7.84 2.30 -0.24
N THR A 185 -8.27 1.17 -0.82
CA THR A 185 -9.65 0.70 -0.77
C THR A 185 -10.03 0.08 0.59
N VAL A 186 -9.10 0.08 1.53
CA VAL A 186 -9.29 -0.39 2.90
C VAL A 186 -9.19 0.78 3.87
N GLY A 187 -9.99 0.77 4.93
CA GLY A 187 -9.92 1.82 5.96
C GLY A 187 -8.61 1.73 6.73
N CYS A 188 -7.82 2.80 6.70
CA CYS A 188 -6.57 2.89 7.45
C CYS A 188 -6.67 3.96 8.53
N ALA A 189 -6.20 3.62 9.73
CA ALA A 189 -6.10 4.54 10.85
C ALA A 189 -4.73 4.41 11.52
N ILE A 190 -4.11 5.53 11.82
CA ILE A 190 -2.88 5.61 12.62
C ILE A 190 -3.25 6.18 13.98
N CYS A 191 -2.82 5.50 15.03
CA CYS A 191 -3.04 5.89 16.41
C CYS A 191 -1.72 6.19 17.10
N ASP A 192 -1.78 7.01 18.14
CA ASP A 192 -0.70 7.12 19.12
C ASP A 192 -0.61 5.86 20.01
N LYS A 193 0.34 5.81 20.93
CA LYS A 193 0.54 4.68 21.87
C LYS A 193 -0.66 4.47 22.79
N GLU A 194 -1.36 5.53 23.10
CA GLU A 194 -2.55 5.54 23.96
C GLU A 194 -3.81 5.13 23.19
N GLY A 195 -3.69 4.87 21.88
CA GLY A 195 -4.76 4.41 21.00
C GLY A 195 -5.65 5.52 20.44
N THR A 196 -5.27 6.80 20.60
CA THR A 196 -5.99 7.93 20.00
C THR A 196 -5.67 8.03 18.51
N LEU A 197 -6.68 8.17 17.67
CA LEU A 197 -6.51 8.29 16.23
C LEU A 197 -5.86 9.64 15.88
N ILE A 198 -4.69 9.60 15.24
CA ILE A 198 -3.95 10.79 14.81
C ILE A 198 -4.08 11.04 13.31
N GLU A 199 -4.33 10.00 12.52
CA GLU A 199 -4.53 10.09 11.08
C GLU A 199 -5.46 8.98 10.58
N VAL A 200 -6.32 9.29 9.60
CA VAL A 200 -7.22 8.32 8.95
C VAL A 200 -7.33 8.64 7.46
N ASN A 201 -7.50 7.61 6.62
CA ASN A 201 -7.77 7.79 5.20
C ASN A 201 -9.26 7.95 4.88
N ASP A 202 -9.58 8.30 3.64
CA ASP A 202 -10.96 8.52 3.20
C ASP A 202 -11.81 7.23 3.31
N ALA A 203 -11.25 6.07 3.01
CA ALA A 203 -11.95 4.80 3.15
C ALA A 203 -12.34 4.49 4.62
N TYR A 204 -11.51 4.89 5.59
CA TYR A 204 -11.88 4.78 7.01
C TYR A 204 -13.09 5.65 7.35
N VAL A 205 -13.12 6.89 6.84
CA VAL A 205 -14.25 7.83 7.04
C VAL A 205 -15.53 7.24 6.47
N GLU A 206 -15.47 6.69 5.25
CA GLU A 206 -16.59 6.02 4.59
C GLU A 206 -17.06 4.79 5.39
N TYR A 207 -16.15 3.89 5.77
CA TYR A 207 -16.46 2.67 6.52
C TYR A 207 -17.09 2.97 7.88
N MET A 208 -16.62 3.99 8.57
CA MET A 208 -17.18 4.40 9.85
C MET A 208 -18.43 5.29 9.70
N GLY A 209 -18.80 5.68 8.47
CA GLY A 209 -19.92 6.53 8.17
C GLY A 209 -19.81 7.92 8.81
N LEU A 210 -18.59 8.48 8.83
CA LEU A 210 -18.30 9.80 9.41
C LEU A 210 -18.52 10.90 8.36
N SER A 211 -18.73 12.14 8.81
CA SER A 211 -18.86 13.27 7.91
C SER A 211 -17.50 13.80 7.42
N SER A 212 -16.47 13.62 8.22
CA SER A 212 -15.12 14.10 7.92
C SER A 212 -14.05 13.37 8.75
N LYS A 213 -12.77 13.50 8.35
CA LYS A 213 -11.63 13.03 9.16
C LYS A 213 -11.56 13.68 10.54
N ALA A 214 -12.02 14.94 10.66
CA ALA A 214 -12.03 15.66 11.92
C ALA A 214 -12.94 15.02 12.98
N ASP A 215 -13.94 14.24 12.57
CA ASP A 215 -14.79 13.50 13.50
C ASP A 215 -14.07 12.30 14.13
N ALA A 216 -12.95 11.88 13.55
CA ALA A 216 -12.13 10.76 14.02
C ALA A 216 -10.83 11.23 14.68
N VAL A 217 -10.07 12.10 14.00
CA VAL A 217 -8.73 12.52 14.42
C VAL A 217 -8.78 13.31 15.71
N ASN A 218 -8.00 12.88 16.72
CA ASN A 218 -7.96 13.40 18.08
C ASN A 218 -9.31 13.34 18.85
N GLN A 219 -10.31 12.65 18.30
CA GLN A 219 -11.63 12.48 18.93
C GLN A 219 -11.88 11.03 19.34
N LEU A 220 -11.44 10.09 18.53
CA LEU A 220 -11.70 8.68 18.76
C LEU A 220 -10.46 7.96 19.31
N ASN A 221 -10.72 7.00 20.17
CA ASN A 221 -9.68 6.13 20.73
C ASN A 221 -10.08 4.67 20.54
N ILE A 222 -9.18 3.86 19.96
CA ILE A 222 -9.45 2.47 19.63
C ILE A 222 -9.78 1.61 20.85
N TYR A 223 -9.19 1.89 21.99
CA TYR A 223 -9.42 1.13 23.23
C TYR A 223 -10.77 1.45 23.87
N THR A 224 -11.39 2.58 23.53
CA THR A 224 -12.74 2.93 23.99
C THR A 224 -13.86 2.48 23.02
N ASN A 225 -13.48 1.97 21.84
CA ASN A 225 -14.47 1.49 20.86
C ASN A 225 -15.29 0.33 21.43
N PRO A 226 -16.62 0.46 21.52
CA PRO A 226 -17.48 -0.53 22.18
C PRO A 226 -17.64 -1.84 21.38
N CYS A 227 -17.40 -1.82 20.07
CA CYS A 227 -17.50 -2.99 19.20
C CYS A 227 -16.28 -3.90 19.25
N ILE A 228 -15.14 -3.40 19.73
CA ILE A 228 -13.94 -4.22 19.91
C ILE A 228 -14.00 -4.87 21.29
N ASN A 229 -13.88 -6.20 21.31
CA ASN A 229 -13.95 -6.92 22.57
C ASN A 229 -12.73 -6.65 23.47
N PRO A 230 -12.85 -6.81 24.80
CA PRO A 230 -11.76 -6.56 25.74
C PRO A 230 -10.50 -7.40 25.48
N GLU A 231 -10.65 -8.64 25.05
CA GLU A 231 -9.55 -9.54 24.76
C GLU A 231 -8.66 -9.00 23.64
N PHE A 232 -9.26 -8.55 22.53
CA PHE A 232 -8.50 -7.90 21.45
C PHE A 232 -7.84 -6.60 21.90
N LYS A 233 -8.50 -5.81 22.75
CA LYS A 233 -7.90 -4.59 23.30
C LYS A 233 -6.65 -4.89 24.13
N GLU A 234 -6.66 -5.93 24.93
CA GLU A 234 -5.49 -6.36 25.69
C GLU A 234 -4.39 -6.90 24.76
N MET A 235 -4.74 -7.69 23.75
CA MET A 235 -3.77 -8.17 22.76
C MET A 235 -3.09 -7.01 22.04
N MET A 236 -3.84 -5.96 21.67
CA MET A 236 -3.27 -4.75 21.05
C MET A 236 -2.29 -3.98 21.95
N ARG A 237 -2.25 -4.22 23.26
CA ARG A 237 -1.29 -3.61 24.19
C ARG A 237 0.03 -4.39 24.32
N THR A 238 0.13 -5.53 23.66
CA THR A 238 1.32 -6.39 23.73
C THR A 238 2.39 -6.07 22.70
N ASP A 239 2.19 -5.05 21.86
CA ASP A 239 3.08 -4.66 20.76
C ASP A 239 3.37 -5.77 19.73
N ILE A 240 2.51 -6.78 19.69
CA ILE A 240 2.56 -7.90 18.75
C ILE A 240 1.45 -7.70 17.70
N PRO A 241 1.74 -7.86 16.39
CA PRO A 241 0.72 -7.75 15.37
C PRO A 241 -0.48 -8.66 15.64
N VAL A 242 -1.68 -8.10 15.57
CA VAL A 242 -2.95 -8.77 15.87
C VAL A 242 -3.87 -8.63 14.68
N SER A 243 -4.64 -9.68 14.39
CA SER A 243 -5.75 -9.59 13.44
C SER A 243 -6.98 -10.29 14.01
N GLY A 244 -8.15 -9.77 13.69
CA GLY A 244 -9.40 -10.34 14.15
C GLY A 244 -10.58 -9.88 13.33
N GLU A 245 -11.75 -10.42 13.63
CA GLU A 245 -13.01 -9.98 13.04
C GLU A 245 -13.87 -9.33 14.11
N VAL A 246 -14.60 -8.30 13.71
CA VAL A 246 -15.48 -7.57 14.60
C VAL A 246 -16.84 -7.36 13.94
N LYS A 247 -17.89 -7.60 14.70
CA LYS A 247 -19.25 -7.19 14.38
C LYS A 247 -19.42 -5.74 14.82
N TYR A 248 -19.56 -4.85 13.88
CA TYR A 248 -19.67 -3.41 14.14
C TYR A 248 -21.15 -3.00 14.12
N ASP A 249 -21.70 -2.76 15.28
CA ASP A 249 -23.11 -2.40 15.46
C ASP A 249 -23.25 -0.87 15.57
N TYR A 250 -23.72 -0.26 14.51
CA TYR A 250 -23.84 1.20 14.44
C TYR A 250 -24.90 1.78 15.34
N GLU A 251 -25.87 1.01 15.84
CA GLU A 251 -26.76 1.48 16.91
C GLU A 251 -25.99 1.76 18.20
N ILE A 252 -25.09 0.84 18.57
CA ILE A 252 -24.23 0.99 19.75
C ILE A 252 -23.26 2.15 19.53
N ILE A 253 -22.60 2.20 18.37
CA ILE A 253 -21.62 3.24 18.00
C ILE A 253 -22.25 4.63 18.08
N ASN A 254 -23.43 4.82 17.48
CA ASN A 254 -24.14 6.09 17.48
C ASN A 254 -24.56 6.58 18.87
N ARG A 255 -24.77 5.66 19.81
CA ARG A 255 -25.14 6.00 21.18
C ARG A 255 -23.96 6.33 22.08
N THR A 256 -22.82 5.66 21.89
CA THR A 256 -21.77 5.60 22.90
C THR A 256 -20.38 6.03 22.43
N TYR A 257 -20.16 6.18 21.12
CA TYR A 257 -18.80 6.39 20.61
C TYR A 257 -18.69 7.57 19.65
N VAL A 258 -19.34 7.52 18.48
CA VAL A 258 -19.32 8.61 17.48
C VAL A 258 -20.61 8.62 16.67
N LYS A 259 -20.98 9.78 16.14
CA LYS A 259 -22.11 9.89 15.21
C LYS A 259 -21.73 9.37 13.83
N SER A 260 -22.43 8.33 13.38
CA SER A 260 -22.26 7.70 12.07
C SER A 260 -23.55 7.84 11.25
N HIS A 261 -23.40 7.91 9.93
CA HIS A 261 -24.53 7.84 8.99
C HIS A 261 -25.10 6.41 8.86
N HIS A 262 -24.27 5.40 9.14
CA HIS A 262 -24.70 4.01 9.13
C HIS A 262 -25.62 3.70 10.32
N LYS A 263 -26.51 2.75 10.11
CA LYS A 263 -27.48 2.28 11.13
C LYS A 263 -27.51 0.78 11.29
N ASP A 264 -27.00 0.06 10.31
CA ASP A 264 -27.00 -1.41 10.28
C ASP A 264 -25.76 -1.98 10.94
N VAL A 265 -25.72 -3.32 10.94
CA VAL A 265 -24.55 -4.07 11.39
C VAL A 265 -23.64 -4.34 10.20
N HIS A 266 -22.38 -3.96 10.34
CA HIS A 266 -21.31 -4.30 9.42
C HIS A 266 -20.31 -5.29 10.07
N TYR A 267 -19.58 -5.99 9.24
CA TYR A 267 -18.54 -6.92 9.67
C TYR A 267 -17.21 -6.47 9.09
N PHE A 268 -16.23 -6.27 9.97
CA PHE A 268 -14.87 -5.87 9.56
C PHE A 268 -13.86 -6.89 10.04
N ARG A 269 -12.88 -7.15 9.20
CA ARG A 269 -11.61 -7.70 9.63
C ARG A 269 -10.67 -6.55 9.89
N PHE A 270 -10.02 -6.52 11.05
CA PHE A 270 -8.98 -5.55 11.35
C PHE A 270 -7.62 -6.23 11.49
N ILE A 271 -6.57 -5.49 11.13
CA ILE A 271 -5.17 -5.89 11.20
C ILE A 271 -4.43 -4.75 11.89
N VAL A 272 -3.75 -5.06 12.99
CA VAL A 272 -2.98 -4.11 13.79
C VAL A 272 -1.50 -4.36 13.62
N ASN A 273 -0.75 -3.34 13.26
CA ASN A 273 0.70 -3.33 13.16
C ASN A 273 1.27 -2.15 13.94
N TYR A 274 2.55 -2.24 14.33
CA TYR A 274 3.22 -1.23 15.15
C TYR A 274 4.35 -0.59 14.36
N LEU A 275 4.29 0.73 14.24
CA LEU A 275 5.35 1.55 13.67
C LEU A 275 6.35 1.86 14.78
N ARG A 276 7.64 1.61 14.53
CA ARG A 276 8.69 1.73 15.53
C ARG A 276 9.70 2.81 15.16
N ASP A 277 10.19 3.51 16.16
CA ASP A 277 11.28 4.46 16.02
C ASP A 277 12.63 3.75 15.76
N ALA A 278 13.68 4.54 15.51
CA ALA A 278 15.04 4.01 15.28
C ALA A 278 15.63 3.24 16.47
N ALA A 279 15.09 3.42 17.69
CA ALA A 279 15.48 2.70 18.89
C ALA A 279 14.66 1.40 19.09
N GLY A 280 13.67 1.13 18.23
CA GLY A 280 12.82 -0.06 18.28
C GLY A 280 11.59 0.11 19.18
N ASN A 281 11.34 1.28 19.77
CA ASN A 281 10.14 1.53 20.56
C ASN A 281 8.94 1.76 19.64
N VAL A 282 7.76 1.34 20.07
CA VAL A 282 6.53 1.66 19.35
C VAL A 282 6.31 3.17 19.37
N GLU A 283 6.18 3.76 18.20
CA GLU A 283 5.87 5.17 18.00
C GLU A 283 4.38 5.36 17.71
N ASN A 284 3.85 4.56 16.78
CA ASN A 284 2.45 4.60 16.37
C ASN A 284 1.89 3.20 16.14
N ILE A 285 0.57 3.11 16.14
CA ILE A 285 -0.19 1.89 15.84
C ILE A 285 -0.92 2.11 14.52
N LEU A 286 -0.67 1.25 13.54
CA LEU A 286 -1.39 1.23 12.27
C LEU A 286 -2.49 0.18 12.33
N ILE A 287 -3.72 0.57 12.07
CA ILE A 287 -4.87 -0.32 12.01
C ILE A 287 -5.48 -0.26 10.61
N VAL A 288 -5.59 -1.43 9.99
CA VAL A 288 -6.22 -1.60 8.68
C VAL A 288 -7.57 -2.29 8.88
N TRP A 289 -8.63 -1.71 8.34
CA TRP A 289 -10.00 -2.19 8.38
C TRP A 289 -10.42 -2.68 6.99
N VAL A 290 -10.86 -3.92 6.91
CA VAL A 290 -11.36 -4.54 5.67
C VAL A 290 -12.82 -4.90 5.87
N GLU A 291 -13.70 -4.36 5.04
CA GLU A 291 -15.12 -4.66 5.13
C GLU A 291 -15.45 -6.05 4.57
N ASN A 292 -16.05 -6.89 5.39
CA ASN A 292 -16.47 -8.26 5.07
C ASN A 292 -17.98 -8.47 5.11
N THR A 293 -18.76 -7.41 5.21
CA THR A 293 -20.23 -7.48 5.41
C THR A 293 -20.92 -8.31 4.35
N LEU A 294 -20.55 -8.15 3.08
CA LEU A 294 -21.13 -8.90 1.98
C LEU A 294 -20.85 -10.40 2.11
N ILE A 295 -19.62 -10.75 2.45
CA ILE A 295 -19.18 -12.14 2.64
C ILE A 295 -20.00 -12.78 3.78
N HIS A 296 -20.11 -12.11 4.92
CA HIS A 296 -20.92 -12.60 6.06
C HIS A 296 -22.40 -12.74 5.71
N LYS A 297 -22.99 -11.76 5.01
CA LYS A 297 -24.40 -11.84 4.55
C LYS A 297 -24.60 -13.03 3.61
N THR A 298 -23.70 -13.21 2.64
CA THR A 298 -23.78 -14.33 1.68
C THR A 298 -23.63 -15.69 2.36
N LEU A 299 -22.65 -15.84 3.25
CA LEU A 299 -22.46 -17.07 4.01
C LEU A 299 -23.69 -17.40 4.88
N ARG A 300 -24.26 -16.40 5.53
CA ARG A 300 -25.49 -16.58 6.34
C ARG A 300 -26.68 -16.94 5.48
N GLN A 301 -26.87 -16.31 4.32
CA GLN A 301 -27.94 -16.65 3.38
C GLN A 301 -27.77 -18.07 2.88
N ASN A 302 -26.57 -18.49 2.51
CA ASN A 302 -26.29 -19.85 2.09
C ASN A 302 -26.61 -20.87 3.21
N LYS A 303 -26.17 -20.58 4.44
CA LYS A 303 -26.50 -21.42 5.60
C LYS A 303 -27.99 -21.55 5.82
N ASN A 304 -28.73 -20.44 5.86
CA ASN A 304 -30.18 -20.44 6.01
C ASN A 304 -30.88 -21.22 4.88
N PHE A 305 -30.37 -21.08 3.64
CA PHE A 305 -30.90 -21.81 2.48
C PHE A 305 -30.69 -23.32 2.64
N HIS A 306 -29.50 -23.75 3.08
CA HIS A 306 -29.24 -25.17 3.35
C HIS A 306 -30.13 -25.72 4.48
N GLU A 307 -30.29 -24.97 5.57
CA GLU A 307 -31.17 -25.34 6.68
C GLU A 307 -32.64 -25.46 6.22
N MET A 308 -33.10 -24.53 5.38
CA MET A 308 -34.48 -24.54 4.83
C MET A 308 -34.66 -25.74 3.88
N ILE A 309 -33.69 -26.03 3.00
CA ILE A 309 -33.73 -27.22 2.14
C ILE A 309 -33.79 -28.50 3.00
N GLY A 310 -32.92 -28.60 4.02
CA GLY A 310 -32.90 -29.74 4.92
C GLY A 310 -34.22 -29.96 5.63
N ALA A 311 -34.82 -28.91 6.20
CA ALA A 311 -36.12 -28.98 6.88
C ALA A 311 -37.26 -29.33 5.91
N SER A 312 -37.26 -28.71 4.71
CA SER A 312 -38.30 -29.02 3.69
C SER A 312 -38.15 -30.44 3.16
N SER A 313 -36.91 -30.90 2.93
CA SER A 313 -36.60 -32.26 2.52
C SER A 313 -37.14 -33.27 3.52
N SER A 314 -36.86 -33.10 4.81
CA SER A 314 -37.33 -33.99 5.87
C SER A 314 -38.87 -34.03 5.97
N ALA A 315 -39.50 -32.87 5.88
CA ALA A 315 -40.97 -32.77 5.98
C ALA A 315 -41.71 -33.38 4.79
N SER A 316 -41.20 -33.22 3.58
CA SER A 316 -41.83 -33.65 2.32
C SER A 316 -41.37 -35.03 1.83
N LYS A 317 -40.39 -35.66 2.48
CA LYS A 317 -39.74 -36.90 2.04
C LYS A 317 -39.06 -36.75 0.64
N ILE A 318 -38.73 -35.55 0.26
CA ILE A 318 -38.03 -35.25 -1.00
C ILE A 318 -36.56 -35.15 -0.71
N GLY A 319 -35.76 -35.95 -1.38
CA GLY A 319 -34.29 -35.90 -1.31
C GLY A 319 -33.70 -35.02 -2.41
N PHE A 320 -32.68 -34.27 -2.05
CA PHE A 320 -31.92 -33.42 -2.96
C PHE A 320 -30.43 -33.80 -2.97
N SER A 321 -29.83 -33.78 -4.15
CA SER A 321 -28.39 -33.92 -4.33
C SER A 321 -27.88 -32.96 -5.39
N SER A 322 -26.62 -32.56 -5.27
CA SER A 322 -25.89 -31.81 -6.28
C SER A 322 -24.48 -32.38 -6.39
N ILE A 323 -24.02 -32.64 -7.59
CA ILE A 323 -22.67 -33.13 -7.84
C ILE A 323 -22.04 -32.42 -9.03
N ASN A 324 -20.80 -31.99 -8.87
CA ASN A 324 -19.97 -31.59 -9.98
C ASN A 324 -19.28 -32.81 -10.54
N LEU A 325 -19.54 -33.13 -11.83
CA LEU A 325 -19.03 -34.34 -12.46
C LEU A 325 -17.52 -34.34 -12.70
N LEU A 326 -16.92 -33.14 -12.76
CA LEU A 326 -15.49 -32.98 -13.05
C LEU A 326 -14.65 -32.62 -11.79
N LYS A 327 -15.31 -32.11 -10.74
CA LYS A 327 -14.68 -31.76 -9.46
C LYS A 327 -15.22 -32.66 -8.33
N ASN A 328 -14.46 -32.80 -7.27
CA ASN A 328 -14.91 -33.57 -6.10
C ASN A 328 -15.79 -32.69 -5.17
N GLU A 329 -16.84 -32.10 -5.74
CA GLU A 329 -17.79 -31.24 -5.02
C GLU A 329 -19.17 -31.87 -5.07
N GLN A 330 -19.69 -32.19 -3.90
CA GLN A 330 -21.02 -32.77 -3.80
C GLN A 330 -21.77 -32.23 -2.58
N LEU A 331 -23.10 -32.18 -2.70
CA LEU A 331 -24.04 -31.88 -1.62
C LEU A 331 -25.14 -32.92 -1.70
N VAL A 332 -25.54 -33.48 -0.56
CA VAL A 332 -26.62 -34.47 -0.50
C VAL A 332 -27.41 -34.29 0.78
N THR A 333 -28.73 -34.33 0.69
CA THR A 333 -29.57 -34.35 1.88
C THR A 333 -29.71 -35.78 2.40
N PRO A 334 -29.87 -35.96 3.74
CA PRO A 334 -30.06 -37.30 4.32
C PRO A 334 -31.28 -38.05 3.70
N GLU A 335 -32.32 -37.33 3.31
CA GLU A 335 -33.50 -37.87 2.68
C GLU A 335 -33.20 -38.48 1.30
N TYR A 336 -32.28 -37.86 0.54
CA TYR A 336 -31.88 -38.38 -0.73
C TYR A 336 -31.30 -39.80 -0.63
N LEU A 337 -30.39 -39.96 0.32
CA LEU A 337 -29.75 -41.26 0.61
C LEU A 337 -30.79 -42.26 1.20
N ARG A 338 -31.63 -41.79 2.16
CA ARG A 338 -32.68 -42.65 2.74
C ARG A 338 -33.64 -43.19 1.73
N ASN A 339 -34.09 -42.34 0.77
CA ASN A 339 -35.02 -42.76 -0.28
C ASN A 339 -34.38 -43.81 -1.21
N LEU A 340 -33.05 -43.80 -1.34
CA LEU A 340 -32.31 -44.80 -2.11
C LEU A 340 -31.88 -46.03 -1.28
N GLY A 341 -32.20 -46.09 0.01
CA GLY A 341 -31.82 -47.18 0.89
C GLY A 341 -30.36 -47.20 1.29
N ILE A 342 -29.72 -46.03 1.27
CA ILE A 342 -28.31 -45.86 1.59
C ILE A 342 -28.23 -45.18 2.97
N SER A 343 -27.48 -45.78 3.90
CA SER A 343 -27.38 -45.33 5.30
C SER A 343 -26.09 -44.55 5.62
N GLU A 344 -25.13 -44.53 4.73
CA GLU A 344 -23.82 -43.90 4.93
C GLU A 344 -23.57 -42.78 3.92
N GLU A 345 -22.74 -41.78 4.28
CA GLU A 345 -22.24 -40.82 3.31
C GLU A 345 -21.38 -41.52 2.29
N ILE A 346 -21.69 -41.34 1.02
CA ILE A 346 -21.01 -41.96 -0.13
C ILE A 346 -20.58 -40.87 -1.12
N ASP A 347 -19.62 -41.21 -1.97
CA ASP A 347 -19.36 -40.46 -3.20
C ASP A 347 -20.51 -40.64 -4.17
N LEU A 348 -21.24 -39.57 -4.48
CA LEU A 348 -22.39 -39.64 -5.39
C LEU A 348 -22.04 -40.19 -6.80
N ARG A 349 -20.76 -40.15 -7.19
CA ARG A 349 -20.30 -40.76 -8.44
C ARG A 349 -20.40 -42.28 -8.44
N THR A 350 -20.47 -42.88 -7.26
CA THR A 350 -20.62 -44.34 -7.09
C THR A 350 -22.01 -44.74 -6.59
N ILE A 351 -22.95 -43.81 -6.52
CA ILE A 351 -24.27 -44.01 -5.89
C ILE A 351 -25.03 -45.19 -6.48
N PHE A 352 -24.94 -45.43 -7.80
CA PHE A 352 -25.63 -46.52 -8.50
C PHE A 352 -25.16 -47.89 -8.05
N SER A 353 -23.89 -48.05 -7.62
CA SER A 353 -23.38 -49.33 -7.10
C SER A 353 -23.95 -49.69 -5.73
N HIS A 354 -24.53 -48.72 -5.04
CA HIS A 354 -25.14 -48.90 -3.71
C HIS A 354 -26.67 -49.05 -3.77
N MET A 355 -27.29 -48.78 -4.93
CA MET A 355 -28.74 -48.93 -5.13
C MET A 355 -29.11 -50.38 -5.37
N LYS A 356 -30.09 -50.89 -4.61
CA LYS A 356 -30.60 -52.26 -4.79
C LYS A 356 -31.94 -52.23 -5.49
N TYR A 357 -31.98 -52.59 -6.74
CA TYR A 357 -33.19 -52.66 -7.53
C TYR A 357 -34.04 -53.86 -7.15
N ALA A 358 -35.38 -53.71 -7.17
CA ALA A 358 -36.31 -54.75 -6.80
C ALA A 358 -36.90 -55.53 -8.02
N ASP A 359 -36.65 -55.03 -9.22
CA ASP A 359 -37.22 -55.60 -10.46
C ASP A 359 -36.10 -56.29 -11.32
N GLU A 360 -36.57 -57.10 -12.31
CA GLU A 360 -35.69 -57.77 -13.26
C GLU A 360 -35.00 -56.81 -14.26
N ASP A 361 -35.49 -55.57 -14.38
CA ASP A 361 -34.98 -54.52 -15.26
C ASP A 361 -33.81 -53.68 -14.64
N ALA A 362 -33.29 -54.14 -13.52
CA ALA A 362 -32.22 -53.46 -12.77
C ALA A 362 -31.06 -53.03 -13.64
N SER A 363 -30.57 -53.91 -14.48
CA SER A 363 -29.43 -53.63 -15.36
C SER A 363 -29.73 -52.55 -16.39
N ARG A 364 -30.95 -52.53 -16.92
CA ARG A 364 -31.41 -51.50 -17.87
C ARG A 364 -31.56 -50.15 -17.20
N GLN A 365 -32.14 -50.09 -15.99
CA GLN A 365 -32.29 -48.86 -15.21
C GLN A 365 -30.95 -48.26 -14.84
N GLN A 366 -29.99 -49.09 -14.49
CA GLN A 366 -28.60 -48.67 -14.22
C GLN A 366 -27.91 -48.13 -15.48
N GLN A 367 -28.08 -48.81 -16.62
CA GLN A 367 -27.48 -48.37 -17.89
C GLN A 367 -28.01 -47.00 -18.31
N VAL A 368 -29.32 -46.77 -18.24
CA VAL A 368 -29.94 -45.47 -18.55
C VAL A 368 -29.35 -44.35 -17.72
N PHE A 369 -29.10 -44.59 -16.43
CA PHE A 369 -28.48 -43.59 -15.54
C PHE A 369 -27.02 -43.33 -15.97
N MET A 370 -26.25 -44.36 -16.21
CA MET A 370 -24.85 -44.26 -16.61
C MET A 370 -24.68 -43.52 -17.94
N ASP A 371 -25.52 -43.85 -18.92
CA ASP A 371 -25.52 -43.21 -20.24
C ASP A 371 -25.85 -41.72 -20.12
N TYR A 372 -26.82 -41.39 -19.27
CA TYR A 372 -27.19 -39.99 -18.99
C TYR A 372 -26.06 -39.20 -18.36
N VAL A 373 -25.42 -39.75 -17.34
CA VAL A 373 -24.29 -39.09 -16.64
C VAL A 373 -23.10 -38.91 -17.57
N GLU A 374 -22.79 -39.95 -18.40
CA GLU A 374 -21.67 -39.85 -19.34
C GLU A 374 -21.94 -38.81 -20.42
N LYS A 375 -23.15 -38.80 -20.99
CA LYS A 375 -23.58 -37.80 -21.95
C LYS A 375 -23.52 -36.38 -21.38
N ALA A 376 -23.97 -36.20 -20.12
CA ALA A 376 -23.95 -34.90 -19.42
C ALA A 376 -22.55 -34.35 -19.21
N LYS A 377 -21.49 -35.17 -19.23
CA LYS A 377 -20.09 -34.68 -19.13
C LYS A 377 -19.63 -34.00 -20.41
N HIS A 378 -20.21 -34.34 -21.56
CA HIS A 378 -19.72 -33.94 -22.85
C HIS A 378 -20.63 -32.97 -23.60
N GLU A 379 -21.93 -32.96 -23.29
CA GLU A 379 -22.88 -32.08 -23.95
C GLU A 379 -24.01 -31.63 -23.00
N ARG A 380 -24.81 -30.65 -23.44
CA ARG A 380 -26.05 -30.27 -22.80
C ARG A 380 -27.07 -31.36 -22.95
N VAL A 381 -27.69 -31.76 -21.84
CA VAL A 381 -28.74 -32.81 -21.82
C VAL A 381 -30.05 -32.25 -21.23
N GLU A 382 -31.15 -32.80 -21.70
CA GLU A 382 -32.47 -32.54 -21.09
C GLU A 382 -32.58 -33.26 -19.75
N ALA A 383 -33.52 -32.83 -18.92
CA ALA A 383 -33.77 -33.48 -17.63
C ALA A 383 -34.22 -34.94 -17.81
N LEU A 384 -33.61 -35.84 -17.06
CA LEU A 384 -34.05 -37.25 -17.01
C LEU A 384 -35.04 -37.41 -15.87
N GLU A 385 -36.29 -37.82 -16.22
CA GLU A 385 -37.32 -38.23 -15.28
C GLU A 385 -37.54 -39.73 -15.39
N ARG A 386 -37.51 -40.42 -14.25
CA ARG A 386 -37.77 -41.87 -14.23
C ARG A 386 -38.39 -42.32 -12.89
N ASN A 387 -39.13 -43.41 -12.94
CA ASN A 387 -39.59 -44.16 -11.77
C ASN A 387 -38.72 -45.39 -11.62
N ILE A 388 -38.12 -45.58 -10.46
CA ILE A 388 -37.27 -46.73 -10.14
C ILE A 388 -37.86 -47.51 -8.99
N TYR A 389 -37.72 -48.82 -9.01
CA TYR A 389 -38.24 -49.71 -7.99
C TYR A 389 -37.07 -50.31 -7.20
N LEU A 390 -36.88 -49.87 -5.94
CA LEU A 390 -35.73 -50.19 -5.14
C LEU A 390 -36.11 -50.96 -3.88
N ILE A 391 -35.15 -51.75 -3.35
CA ILE A 391 -35.23 -52.34 -2.02
C ILE A 391 -34.68 -51.30 -1.03
N VAL A 392 -35.56 -50.69 -0.23
CA VAL A 392 -35.21 -49.69 0.79
C VAL A 392 -35.48 -50.29 2.18
N ASN A 393 -34.45 -50.48 2.99
CA ASN A 393 -34.52 -51.14 4.31
C ASN A 393 -35.22 -52.53 4.28
N GLY A 394 -34.97 -53.29 3.21
CA GLY A 394 -35.52 -54.64 3.02
C GLY A 394 -36.95 -54.68 2.42
N GLU A 395 -37.54 -53.53 2.17
CA GLU A 395 -38.89 -53.40 1.57
C GLU A 395 -38.80 -52.80 0.16
N PRO A 396 -39.56 -53.28 -0.83
CA PRO A 396 -39.60 -52.69 -2.14
C PRO A 396 -40.38 -51.37 -2.12
N ARG A 397 -39.84 -50.35 -2.74
CA ARG A 397 -40.43 -48.99 -2.80
C ARG A 397 -40.26 -48.37 -4.18
N TRP A 398 -41.25 -47.61 -4.59
CA TRP A 398 -41.22 -46.76 -5.77
C TRP A 398 -40.63 -45.41 -5.47
N ILE A 399 -39.53 -45.08 -6.18
CA ILE A 399 -38.90 -43.80 -6.08
C ILE A 399 -38.95 -43.09 -7.45
N LYS A 400 -39.49 -41.87 -7.44
CA LYS A 400 -39.43 -40.99 -8.61
C LYS A 400 -38.16 -40.17 -8.56
N GLN A 401 -37.36 -40.25 -9.61
CA GLN A 401 -36.05 -39.58 -9.68
C GLN A 401 -36.03 -38.60 -10.85
N TYR A 402 -35.52 -37.41 -10.56
CA TYR A 402 -35.18 -36.37 -11.54
C TYR A 402 -33.69 -36.11 -11.51
N LEU A 403 -33.06 -36.04 -12.69
CA LEU A 403 -31.68 -35.61 -12.86
C LEU A 403 -31.70 -34.43 -13.82
N ILE A 404 -31.13 -33.32 -13.38
CA ILE A 404 -31.17 -32.05 -14.12
C ILE A 404 -29.76 -31.51 -14.23
N GLN A 405 -29.29 -31.31 -15.46
CA GLN A 405 -28.01 -30.62 -15.68
C GLN A 405 -28.19 -29.12 -15.44
N GLN A 406 -27.77 -28.64 -14.24
CA GLN A 406 -27.91 -27.24 -13.83
C GLN A 406 -26.89 -26.36 -14.56
N THR A 407 -25.63 -26.80 -14.59
CA THR A 407 -24.51 -26.04 -15.19
C THR A 407 -23.79 -26.92 -16.17
N PHE A 408 -23.44 -26.37 -17.31
CA PHE A 408 -22.57 -27.00 -18.29
C PHE A 408 -21.51 -25.98 -18.76
N ASP A 409 -20.34 -26.06 -18.17
CA ASP A 409 -19.16 -25.24 -18.49
C ASP A 409 -17.92 -26.12 -18.36
N PRO A 410 -17.64 -26.92 -19.40
CA PRO A 410 -16.53 -27.88 -19.40
C PRO A 410 -15.17 -27.18 -19.39
N ASP A 411 -15.06 -25.98 -19.97
CA ASP A 411 -13.80 -25.22 -20.03
C ASP A 411 -13.28 -24.83 -18.65
N ASN A 412 -14.20 -24.49 -17.74
CA ASN A 412 -13.89 -24.16 -16.33
C ASN A 412 -14.05 -25.38 -15.39
N GLY A 413 -14.30 -26.56 -15.93
CA GLY A 413 -14.51 -27.78 -15.14
C GLY A 413 -15.76 -27.70 -14.25
N ASN A 414 -16.82 -27.04 -14.72
CA ASN A 414 -18.03 -26.82 -13.94
C ASN A 414 -19.26 -27.44 -14.62
N ILE A 415 -19.43 -28.76 -14.44
CA ILE A 415 -20.58 -29.52 -14.92
C ILE A 415 -21.34 -30.05 -13.70
N VAL A 416 -22.47 -29.41 -13.36
CA VAL A 416 -23.25 -29.73 -12.17
C VAL A 416 -24.56 -30.43 -12.54
N LEU A 417 -24.75 -31.59 -11.94
CA LEU A 417 -26.03 -32.31 -11.95
C LEU A 417 -26.75 -32.14 -10.61
N LEU A 418 -28.03 -31.78 -10.68
CA LEU A 418 -28.96 -31.86 -9.58
C LEU A 418 -29.74 -33.16 -9.64
N GLY A 419 -29.83 -33.87 -8.54
CA GLY A 419 -30.68 -35.03 -8.36
C GLY A 419 -31.81 -34.68 -7.37
N VAL A 420 -33.02 -35.01 -7.75
CA VAL A 420 -34.20 -34.96 -6.85
C VAL A 420 -34.80 -36.32 -6.84
N ASN A 421 -35.09 -36.88 -5.66
CA ASN A 421 -35.81 -38.10 -5.54
C ASN A 421 -36.99 -37.96 -4.56
N VAL A 422 -38.07 -38.65 -4.86
CA VAL A 422 -39.31 -38.60 -4.08
C VAL A 422 -39.80 -40.03 -3.86
N ASP A 423 -40.06 -40.41 -2.63
CA ASP A 423 -40.74 -41.66 -2.32
C ASP A 423 -42.23 -41.52 -2.74
N ILE A 424 -42.64 -42.24 -3.79
CA ILE A 424 -43.98 -42.23 -4.34
C ILE A 424 -44.75 -43.54 -4.00
N ASN A 425 -44.29 -44.29 -3.01
CA ASN A 425 -44.83 -45.60 -2.69
C ASN A 425 -46.30 -45.50 -2.24
N GLU A 426 -46.66 -44.55 -1.41
CA GLU A 426 -48.03 -44.28 -0.98
C GLU A 426 -48.94 -43.86 -2.16
N GLN A 427 -48.40 -43.00 -3.03
CA GLN A 427 -49.09 -42.62 -4.28
C GLN A 427 -49.38 -43.83 -5.16
N LYS A 428 -48.37 -44.66 -5.38
CA LYS A 428 -48.53 -45.90 -6.18
C LYS A 428 -49.56 -46.88 -5.58
N LYS A 429 -49.52 -47.12 -4.29
CA LYS A 429 -50.54 -47.93 -3.58
C LYS A 429 -51.94 -47.37 -3.76
N THR A 430 -52.06 -46.04 -3.67
CA THR A 430 -53.38 -45.39 -3.86
C THR A 430 -53.86 -45.49 -5.30
N GLU A 431 -52.99 -45.28 -6.28
CA GLU A 431 -53.31 -45.48 -7.71
C GLU A 431 -53.75 -46.88 -8.00
N GLU A 432 -53.11 -47.90 -7.45
CA GLU A 432 -53.45 -49.30 -7.63
C GLU A 432 -54.77 -49.67 -7.01
N ALA A 433 -54.99 -49.24 -5.76
CA ALA A 433 -56.27 -49.44 -5.10
C ALA A 433 -57.43 -48.75 -5.83
N LEU A 434 -57.23 -47.57 -6.40
CA LEU A 434 -58.22 -46.86 -7.20
C LEU A 434 -58.50 -47.60 -8.52
N ARG A 435 -57.42 -48.11 -9.19
CA ARG A 435 -57.56 -48.94 -10.42
C ARG A 435 -58.37 -50.20 -10.16
N GLU A 436 -58.05 -50.96 -9.09
CA GLU A 436 -58.78 -52.14 -8.70
C GLU A 436 -60.26 -51.84 -8.36
N ALA A 437 -60.49 -50.74 -7.65
CA ALA A 437 -61.85 -50.32 -7.32
C ALA A 437 -62.65 -49.97 -8.59
N LYS A 438 -62.01 -49.27 -9.55
CA LYS A 438 -62.61 -48.93 -10.86
C LYS A 438 -62.94 -50.20 -11.68
N GLU A 439 -61.99 -51.12 -11.80
CA GLU A 439 -62.18 -52.40 -12.53
C GLU A 439 -63.29 -53.23 -11.90
N LYS A 440 -63.37 -53.28 -10.59
CA LYS A 440 -64.48 -53.95 -9.87
C LYS A 440 -65.84 -53.26 -10.14
N ALA A 441 -65.85 -51.92 -10.12
CA ALA A 441 -67.11 -51.19 -10.44
C ALA A 441 -67.54 -51.42 -11.90
N GLU A 442 -66.60 -51.30 -12.86
CA GLU A 442 -66.87 -51.56 -14.29
C GLU A 442 -67.36 -53.02 -14.56
N SER A 443 -66.75 -54.00 -13.87
CA SER A 443 -67.16 -55.40 -13.98
C SER A 443 -68.57 -55.66 -13.36
N SER A 444 -68.87 -55.01 -12.22
CA SER A 444 -70.18 -55.03 -11.58
C SER A 444 -71.29 -54.42 -12.47
N ASP A 445 -70.98 -53.27 -13.12
CA ASP A 445 -71.90 -52.60 -14.03
C ASP A 445 -72.10 -53.39 -15.32
N LYS A 446 -71.11 -54.06 -15.86
CA LYS A 446 -71.23 -55.00 -16.98
C LYS A 446 -72.10 -56.20 -16.60
N LEU A 447 -71.98 -56.73 -15.40
CA LEU A 447 -72.82 -57.82 -14.90
C LEU A 447 -74.24 -57.34 -14.70
N LYS A 448 -74.52 -56.13 -14.15
CA LYS A 448 -75.84 -55.57 -14.01
C LYS A 448 -76.52 -55.24 -15.35
N SER A 449 -75.80 -54.90 -16.36
CA SER A 449 -76.35 -54.62 -17.72
C SER A 449 -76.54 -55.86 -18.60
N ALA A 450 -76.04 -57.01 -18.15
CA ALA A 450 -76.27 -58.30 -18.81
C ALA A 450 -77.41 -59.15 -18.29
N PHE A 451 -78.05 -58.67 -17.22
CA PHE A 451 -79.32 -59.16 -16.68
C PHE A 451 -80.41 -58.12 -16.97
#